data_bd1e4d9bd979fff9cf70e9cd8a7e2a41
#
_entry.id   bd1e4d9bd979fff9cf70e9cd8a7e2a41
#
_cell.length_a   1.000
_cell.length_b   1.000
_cell.length_c   1.000
_cell.angle_alpha   90.00
_cell.angle_beta   90.00
_cell.angle_gamma   90.00
#
_symmetry.space_group_name_H-M   'P 1'
#
loop_
_entity.id
_entity.type
_entity.pdbx_description
1 polymer ?
#
loop_
_entity_poly.entity_id
_entity_poly.type
_entity_poly.pdbx_seq_one_letter_code
_entity_poly.pdbx_strand_id
1 'polypeptide(L)'
;MLRELIDSLGLSQREAARQCARDVSWVQRRLVLLAALPADLVQAVRNAQVSSWAAARILAPLARANSAHASQLLAGMGTNRLSTRELQAWFVHYQKAQHTQRQRMVEHPRLFIDSLNERQSQSIAKDLRGGPEREVTSEVSYLQALLRRVCQRLEPLNAPLEPALKGACMRLHATLPEVSNELERLVP
;
A
#
# COMPACT_ATOMS: atom_id res chain seq x y z
N MET A 1 13.00 17.07 28.48
CA MET A 1 12.17 18.24 28.85
C MET A 1 10.76 17.84 29.34
N LEU A 2 9.81 17.35 28.54
CA LEU A 2 8.43 17.10 29.04
C LEU A 2 8.34 15.94 30.05
N ARG A 3 9.07 14.84 29.83
CA ARG A 3 9.25 13.76 30.82
C ARG A 3 10.01 14.23 32.06
N GLU A 4 11.06 15.00 31.87
CA GLU A 4 11.82 15.57 32.98
C GLU A 4 10.97 16.50 33.87
N LEU A 5 10.09 17.31 33.26
CA LEU A 5 9.17 18.16 33.99
C LEU A 5 8.22 17.34 34.89
N ILE A 6 7.76 16.18 34.41
CA ILE A 6 6.82 15.34 35.16
C ILE A 6 7.55 14.38 36.10
N ASP A 7 8.56 13.67 35.61
CA ASP A 7 9.23 12.59 36.35
C ASP A 7 10.24 13.14 37.37
N SER A 8 10.96 14.25 37.02
CA SER A 8 12.02 14.80 37.88
C SER A 8 11.56 15.96 38.76
N LEU A 9 10.63 16.79 38.24
CA LEU A 9 10.13 17.93 38.98
C LEU A 9 8.73 17.68 39.63
N GLY A 10 8.16 16.50 39.45
CA GLY A 10 6.88 16.10 40.01
C GLY A 10 5.68 16.93 39.56
N LEU A 11 5.80 17.62 38.41
CA LEU A 11 4.72 18.49 37.94
C LEU A 11 3.54 17.67 37.42
N SER A 12 2.34 18.11 37.70
CA SER A 12 1.14 17.55 37.10
C SER A 12 1.10 17.82 35.57
N GLN A 13 0.36 17.00 34.84
CA GLN A 13 0.20 17.21 33.38
C GLN A 13 -0.41 18.58 33.04
N ARG A 14 -1.26 19.12 33.96
CA ARG A 14 -1.86 20.46 33.83
C ARG A 14 -0.82 21.56 33.99
N GLU A 15 0.08 21.44 34.95
CA GLU A 15 1.18 22.37 35.17
C GLU A 15 2.20 22.31 34.03
N ALA A 16 2.59 21.11 33.58
CA ALA A 16 3.44 20.93 32.43
C ALA A 16 2.83 21.55 31.16
N ALA A 17 1.51 21.46 30.99
CA ALA A 17 0.80 22.09 29.87
C ALA A 17 0.88 23.63 29.95
N ARG A 18 0.66 24.21 31.15
CA ARG A 18 0.79 25.66 31.39
C ARG A 18 2.21 26.16 31.06
N GLN A 19 3.23 25.46 31.58
CA GLN A 19 4.63 25.82 31.30
C GLN A 19 5.02 25.74 29.83
N CYS A 20 4.43 24.79 29.09
CA CYS A 20 4.66 24.64 27.67
C CYS A 20 3.76 25.55 26.80
N ALA A 21 2.88 26.35 27.36
CA ALA A 21 1.85 27.13 26.66
C ALA A 21 1.03 26.26 25.69
N ARG A 22 0.60 25.07 26.18
CA ARG A 22 -0.15 24.07 25.40
C ARG A 22 -1.34 23.54 26.21
N ASP A 23 -2.26 22.87 25.55
CA ASP A 23 -3.36 22.19 26.23
C ASP A 23 -2.92 20.86 26.86
N VAL A 24 -3.68 20.37 27.82
CA VAL A 24 -3.40 19.11 28.53
C VAL A 24 -3.44 17.92 27.56
N SER A 25 -4.32 17.92 26.56
CA SER A 25 -4.42 16.86 25.57
C SER A 25 -3.15 16.78 24.70
N TRP A 26 -2.50 17.92 24.43
CA TRP A 26 -1.21 17.93 23.75
C TRP A 26 -0.12 17.24 24.58
N VAL A 27 -0.04 17.55 25.88
CA VAL A 27 0.91 16.90 26.82
C VAL A 27 0.65 15.40 26.87
N GLN A 28 -0.60 14.99 27.02
CA GLN A 28 -1.00 13.59 27.10
C GLN A 28 -0.62 12.82 25.84
N ARG A 29 -0.92 13.36 24.64
CA ARG A 29 -0.51 12.75 23.36
C ARG A 29 1.00 12.61 23.25
N ARG A 30 1.79 13.57 23.74
CA ARG A 30 3.25 13.52 23.72
C ARG A 30 3.81 12.46 24.69
N LEU A 31 3.24 12.35 25.88
CA LEU A 31 3.64 11.32 26.86
C LEU A 31 3.35 9.90 26.33
N VAL A 32 2.16 9.69 25.78
CA VAL A 32 1.81 8.41 25.15
C VAL A 32 2.77 8.07 24.00
N LEU A 33 3.13 9.06 23.18
CA LEU A 33 4.09 8.87 22.11
C LEU A 33 5.49 8.49 22.65
N LEU A 34 5.98 9.22 23.65
CA LEU A 34 7.27 8.97 24.28
C LEU A 34 7.34 7.62 25.01
N ALA A 35 6.20 7.15 25.55
CA ALA A 35 6.11 5.83 26.17
C ALA A 35 6.07 4.68 25.14
N ALA A 36 5.57 4.94 23.94
CA ALA A 36 5.41 3.94 22.89
C ALA A 36 6.67 3.77 22.00
N LEU A 37 7.54 4.78 21.97
CA LEU A 37 8.72 4.78 21.09
C LEU A 37 9.99 4.31 21.81
N PRO A 38 10.80 3.44 21.21
CA PRO A 38 12.19 3.19 21.60
C PRO A 38 13.03 4.47 21.66
N ALA A 39 14.11 4.45 22.42
CA ALA A 39 14.95 5.63 22.69
C ALA A 39 15.58 6.23 21.42
N ASP A 40 16.01 5.39 20.50
CA ASP A 40 16.53 5.77 19.18
C ASP A 40 15.52 6.54 18.32
N LEU A 41 14.28 6.08 18.30
CA LEU A 41 13.18 6.76 17.60
C LEU A 41 12.80 8.09 18.27
N VAL A 42 12.81 8.15 19.60
CA VAL A 42 12.61 9.42 20.31
C VAL A 42 13.69 10.41 19.92
N GLN A 43 14.96 9.96 19.87
CA GLN A 43 16.08 10.81 19.48
C GLN A 43 15.98 11.25 18.02
N ALA A 44 15.54 10.39 17.11
CA ALA A 44 15.30 10.72 15.71
C ALA A 44 14.24 11.82 15.54
N VAL A 45 13.18 11.78 16.36
CA VAL A 45 12.15 12.84 16.37
C VAL A 45 12.71 14.14 16.93
N ARG A 46 13.52 14.10 18.01
CA ARG A 46 14.18 15.29 18.59
C ARG A 46 15.12 15.96 17.58
N ASN A 47 15.85 15.17 16.81
CA ASN A 47 16.77 15.65 15.78
C ASN A 47 16.05 16.04 14.46
N ALA A 48 14.73 16.11 14.45
CA ALA A 48 13.90 16.40 13.27
C ALA A 48 14.16 15.43 12.08
N GLN A 49 14.68 14.24 12.36
CA GLN A 49 14.89 13.19 11.35
C GLN A 49 13.57 12.57 10.89
N VAL A 50 12.61 12.50 11.80
CA VAL A 50 11.25 12.05 11.55
C VAL A 50 10.28 13.08 12.10
N SER A 51 9.25 13.41 11.32
CA SER A 51 8.23 14.34 11.79
C SER A 51 7.44 13.76 12.97
N SER A 52 7.00 14.63 13.89
CA SER A 52 6.17 14.20 15.03
C SER A 52 4.87 13.52 14.56
N TRP A 53 4.36 13.90 13.40
CA TRP A 53 3.17 13.28 12.81
C TRP A 53 3.47 11.84 12.40
N ALA A 54 4.58 11.59 11.67
CA ALA A 54 4.98 10.26 11.27
C ALA A 54 5.32 9.38 12.49
N ALA A 55 5.97 9.96 13.50
CA ALA A 55 6.23 9.26 14.75
C ALA A 55 4.94 8.76 15.43
N ALA A 56 3.91 9.61 15.50
CA ALA A 56 2.64 9.26 16.15
C ALA A 56 1.79 8.27 15.32
N ARG A 57 1.74 8.45 14.00
CA ARG A 57 0.83 7.72 13.11
C ARG A 57 1.41 6.45 12.52
N ILE A 58 2.73 6.36 12.43
CA ILE A 58 3.45 5.27 11.76
C ILE A 58 4.36 4.54 12.75
N LEU A 59 5.33 5.25 13.35
CA LEU A 59 6.35 4.59 14.16
C LEU A 59 5.81 4.08 15.49
N ALA A 60 4.90 4.79 16.16
CA ALA A 60 4.34 4.31 17.43
C ALA A 60 3.46 3.06 17.26
N PRO A 61 2.55 2.95 16.28
CA PRO A 61 1.87 1.70 15.97
C PRO A 61 2.83 0.57 15.57
N LEU A 62 3.84 0.86 14.76
CA LEU A 62 4.85 -0.11 14.36
C LEU A 62 5.64 -0.61 15.57
N ALA A 63 6.11 0.28 16.45
CA ALA A 63 6.89 -0.08 17.64
C ALA A 63 6.09 -0.91 18.64
N ARG A 64 4.77 -0.65 18.77
CA ARG A 64 3.88 -1.48 19.60
C ARG A 64 3.72 -2.88 19.02
N ALA A 65 3.65 -3.02 17.70
CA ALA A 65 3.52 -4.31 17.04
C ALA A 65 4.86 -5.06 16.98
N ASN A 66 5.94 -4.35 16.68
CA ASN A 66 7.29 -4.89 16.58
C ASN A 66 8.33 -3.78 16.78
N SER A 67 8.86 -3.66 18.00
CA SER A 67 9.86 -2.65 18.37
C SER A 67 11.15 -2.79 17.58
N ALA A 68 11.60 -4.02 17.32
CA ALA A 68 12.82 -4.27 16.55
C ALA A 68 12.69 -3.75 15.11
N HIS A 69 11.55 -4.01 14.45
CA HIS A 69 11.32 -3.49 13.10
C HIS A 69 11.25 -1.96 13.06
N ALA A 70 10.75 -1.32 14.11
CA ALA A 70 10.72 0.14 14.17
C ALA A 70 12.13 0.75 14.22
N SER A 71 13.04 0.18 15.02
CA SER A 71 14.44 0.58 15.07
C SER A 71 15.21 0.21 13.79
N GLN A 72 14.96 -0.97 13.23
CA GLN A 72 15.56 -1.38 11.95
C GLN A 72 15.13 -0.47 10.79
N LEU A 73 13.87 -0.05 10.74
CA LEU A 73 13.38 0.92 9.75
C LEU A 73 14.17 2.23 9.85
N LEU A 74 14.38 2.76 11.07
CA LEU A 74 15.17 3.98 11.26
C LEU A 74 16.61 3.79 10.79
N ALA A 75 17.25 2.67 11.14
CA ALA A 75 18.59 2.33 10.70
C ALA A 75 18.67 2.18 9.18
N GLY A 76 17.71 1.48 8.57
CA GLY A 76 17.64 1.26 7.13
C GLY A 76 17.41 2.53 6.30
N MET A 77 16.80 3.56 6.88
CA MET A 77 16.66 4.88 6.23
C MET A 77 18.02 5.61 6.13
N GLY A 78 18.94 5.42 7.07
CA GLY A 78 20.27 6.02 7.07
C GLY A 78 20.25 7.53 6.80
N THR A 79 21.09 7.97 5.87
CA THR A 79 21.14 9.38 5.40
C THR A 79 20.04 9.71 4.39
N ASN A 80 19.55 8.72 3.66
CA ASN A 80 18.52 8.90 2.61
C ASN A 80 17.11 8.68 3.18
N ARG A 81 16.64 9.70 3.90
CA ARG A 81 15.40 9.63 4.68
C ARG A 81 14.16 9.60 3.80
N LEU A 82 13.17 8.85 4.25
CA LEU A 82 11.85 8.87 3.66
C LEU A 82 11.06 10.10 4.13
N SER A 83 10.40 10.75 3.19
CA SER A 83 9.42 11.80 3.51
C SER A 83 8.22 11.21 4.29
N THR A 84 7.45 12.07 4.93
CA THR A 84 6.23 11.64 5.65
C THR A 84 5.24 10.91 4.73
N ARG A 85 5.13 11.32 3.46
CA ARG A 85 4.27 10.66 2.46
C ARG A 85 4.81 9.27 2.09
N GLU A 86 6.11 9.17 1.86
CA GLU A 86 6.77 7.89 1.57
C GLU A 86 6.68 6.92 2.74
N LEU A 87 6.88 7.39 3.97
CA LEU A 87 6.68 6.58 5.18
C LEU A 87 5.24 6.09 5.32
N GLN A 88 4.25 6.92 5.00
CA GLN A 88 2.85 6.52 5.00
C GLN A 88 2.59 5.43 3.96
N ALA A 89 3.07 5.60 2.73
CA ALA A 89 2.94 4.59 1.68
C ALA A 89 3.64 3.29 2.08
N TRP A 90 4.86 3.38 2.60
CA TRP A 90 5.62 2.23 3.12
C TRP A 90 4.82 1.47 4.19
N PHE A 91 4.23 2.17 5.16
CA PHE A 91 3.50 1.56 6.27
C PHE A 91 2.23 0.84 5.83
N VAL A 92 1.49 1.40 4.87
CA VAL A 92 0.31 0.75 4.28
C VAL A 92 0.68 -0.59 3.65
N HIS A 93 1.79 -0.65 2.92
CA HIS A 93 2.29 -1.90 2.33
C HIS A 93 2.83 -2.87 3.39
N TYR A 94 3.55 -2.36 4.39
CA TYR A 94 4.06 -3.16 5.50
C TYR A 94 2.96 -3.91 6.26
N GLN A 95 1.82 -3.25 6.51
CA GLN A 95 0.69 -3.87 7.20
C GLN A 95 0.13 -5.09 6.45
N LYS A 96 0.15 -5.05 5.12
CA LYS A 96 -0.37 -6.11 4.24
C LYS A 96 0.68 -7.17 3.90
N ALA A 97 1.96 -6.90 4.13
CA ALA A 97 3.07 -7.76 3.74
C ALA A 97 3.18 -9.01 4.62
N GLN A 98 3.71 -10.10 4.05
CA GLN A 98 4.08 -11.30 4.78
C GLN A 98 5.36 -11.09 5.58
N HIS A 99 5.64 -11.96 6.56
CA HIS A 99 6.76 -11.83 7.49
C HIS A 99 8.11 -11.64 6.80
N THR A 100 8.46 -12.48 5.83
CA THR A 100 9.73 -12.39 5.08
C THR A 100 9.85 -11.08 4.29
N GLN A 101 8.73 -10.60 3.75
CA GLN A 101 8.69 -9.34 3.03
C GLN A 101 8.83 -8.14 3.98
N ARG A 102 8.19 -8.18 5.15
CA ARG A 102 8.34 -7.15 6.19
C ARG A 102 9.80 -6.97 6.60
N GLN A 103 10.54 -8.06 6.77
CA GLN A 103 11.96 -8.02 7.11
C GLN A 103 12.76 -7.25 6.05
N ARG A 104 12.59 -7.59 4.75
CA ARG A 104 13.27 -6.88 3.66
C ARG A 104 12.87 -5.41 3.56
N MET A 105 11.61 -5.10 3.86
CA MET A 105 11.10 -3.72 3.82
C MET A 105 11.73 -2.84 4.91
N VAL A 106 12.03 -3.37 6.10
CA VAL A 106 12.69 -2.60 7.17
C VAL A 106 14.21 -2.48 6.96
N GLU A 107 14.83 -3.48 6.34
CA GLU A 107 16.25 -3.46 5.99
C GLU A 107 16.56 -2.46 4.87
N HIS A 108 15.68 -2.40 3.86
CA HIS A 108 15.88 -1.58 2.66
C HIS A 108 14.65 -0.71 2.35
N PRO A 109 14.24 0.21 3.24
CA PRO A 109 13.01 0.95 3.10
C PRO A 109 13.02 1.90 1.88
N ARG A 110 14.16 2.50 1.57
CA ARG A 110 14.31 3.38 0.40
C ARG A 110 14.19 2.60 -0.89
N LEU A 111 14.88 1.49 -1.02
CA LEU A 111 14.81 0.62 -2.20
C LEU A 111 13.36 0.14 -2.46
N PHE A 112 12.62 -0.17 -1.40
CA PHE A 112 11.21 -0.54 -1.51
C PHE A 112 10.38 0.59 -2.09
N ILE A 113 10.53 1.82 -1.58
CA ILE A 113 9.79 2.99 -2.07
C ILE A 113 10.16 3.32 -3.51
N ASP A 114 11.44 3.27 -3.87
CA ASP A 114 11.90 3.53 -5.23
C ASP A 114 11.30 2.51 -6.21
N SER A 115 11.29 1.21 -5.85
CA SER A 115 10.65 0.17 -6.66
C SER A 115 9.12 0.35 -6.79
N LEU A 116 8.46 0.86 -5.76
CA LEU A 116 7.03 1.16 -5.78
C LEU A 116 6.73 2.32 -6.74
N ASN A 117 7.52 3.40 -6.65
CA ASN A 117 7.39 4.58 -7.51
C ASN A 117 7.67 4.22 -8.97
N GLU A 118 8.67 3.38 -9.23
CA GLU A 118 9.00 2.93 -10.57
C GLU A 118 7.86 2.13 -11.20
N ARG A 119 7.28 1.16 -10.45
CA ARG A 119 6.10 0.41 -10.90
C ARG A 119 4.92 1.32 -11.21
N GLN A 120 4.67 2.31 -10.35
CA GLN A 120 3.59 3.27 -10.55
C GLN A 120 3.85 4.14 -11.78
N SER A 121 5.08 4.61 -11.99
CA SER A 121 5.49 5.38 -13.16
C SER A 121 5.37 4.55 -14.45
N GLN A 122 5.76 3.27 -14.41
CA GLN A 122 5.60 2.35 -15.55
C GLN A 122 4.13 2.10 -15.88
N SER A 123 3.26 1.95 -14.86
CA SER A 123 1.81 1.82 -15.06
C SER A 123 1.23 3.06 -15.72
N ILE A 124 1.52 4.25 -15.16
CA ILE A 124 1.07 5.52 -15.73
C ILE A 124 1.61 5.71 -17.16
N ALA A 125 2.88 5.42 -17.40
CA ALA A 125 3.47 5.50 -18.74
C ALA A 125 2.83 4.52 -19.72
N LYS A 126 2.42 3.34 -19.24
CA LYS A 126 1.68 2.37 -20.05
C LYS A 126 0.28 2.88 -20.39
N ASP A 127 -0.41 3.46 -19.41
CA ASP A 127 -1.75 4.03 -19.59
C ASP A 127 -1.72 5.25 -20.52
N LEU A 128 -0.72 6.13 -20.38
CA LEU A 128 -0.52 7.30 -21.25
C LEU A 128 -0.11 6.95 -22.68
N ARG A 129 0.60 5.84 -22.89
CA ARG A 129 0.97 5.36 -24.23
C ARG A 129 -0.15 4.58 -24.91
N GLY A 130 -1.15 4.15 -24.16
CA GLY A 130 -2.30 3.42 -24.65
C GLY A 130 -3.41 4.40 -25.00
N GLY A 131 -3.54 4.79 -26.27
CA GLY A 131 -4.77 5.40 -26.77
C GLY A 131 -5.96 4.42 -26.66
N PRO A 132 -7.21 4.88 -26.92
CA PRO A 132 -8.41 4.03 -26.84
C PRO A 132 -8.32 2.76 -27.69
N GLU A 133 -7.57 2.79 -28.80
CA GLU A 133 -7.30 1.63 -29.64
C GLU A 133 -6.52 0.52 -28.91
N ARG A 134 -5.64 0.88 -27.96
CA ARG A 134 -4.86 -0.12 -27.23
C ARG A 134 -5.68 -0.78 -26.12
N GLU A 135 -6.60 -0.07 -25.49
CA GLU A 135 -7.54 -0.67 -24.53
C GLU A 135 -8.38 -1.72 -25.25
N VAL A 136 -8.96 -1.36 -26.39
CA VAL A 136 -9.73 -2.28 -27.24
C VAL A 136 -8.85 -3.46 -27.70
N THR A 137 -7.61 -3.22 -28.12
CA THR A 137 -6.67 -4.30 -28.51
C THR A 137 -6.40 -5.27 -27.36
N SER A 138 -6.24 -4.74 -26.12
CA SER A 138 -6.04 -5.56 -24.91
C SER A 138 -7.27 -6.39 -24.59
N GLU A 139 -8.46 -5.79 -24.68
CA GLU A 139 -9.74 -6.47 -24.44
C GLU A 139 -10.01 -7.55 -25.48
N VAL A 140 -9.78 -7.26 -26.76
CA VAL A 140 -9.90 -8.24 -27.84
C VAL A 140 -8.93 -9.43 -27.64
N SER A 141 -7.69 -9.15 -27.24
CA SER A 141 -6.71 -10.21 -26.94
C SER A 141 -7.14 -11.07 -25.74
N TYR A 142 -7.71 -10.46 -24.72
CA TYR A 142 -8.26 -11.16 -23.56
C TYR A 142 -9.46 -12.02 -23.93
N LEU A 143 -10.39 -11.50 -24.72
CA LEU A 143 -11.54 -12.23 -25.24
C LEU A 143 -11.13 -13.42 -26.08
N GLN A 144 -10.13 -13.26 -26.97
CA GLN A 144 -9.58 -14.38 -27.75
C GLN A 144 -9.05 -15.50 -26.85
N ALA A 145 -8.26 -15.14 -25.82
CA ALA A 145 -7.71 -16.12 -24.88
C ALA A 145 -8.81 -16.85 -24.10
N LEU A 146 -9.86 -16.11 -23.70
CA LEU A 146 -11.00 -16.65 -22.99
C LEU A 146 -11.80 -17.63 -23.87
N LEU A 147 -12.12 -17.23 -25.10
CA LEU A 147 -12.85 -18.08 -26.07
C LEU A 147 -12.08 -19.38 -26.35
N ARG A 148 -10.77 -19.31 -26.59
CA ARG A 148 -9.93 -20.51 -26.78
C ARG A 148 -10.00 -21.45 -25.57
N ARG A 149 -9.96 -20.89 -24.35
CA ARG A 149 -10.07 -21.70 -23.12
C ARG A 149 -11.45 -22.33 -22.99
N VAL A 150 -12.52 -21.64 -23.35
CA VAL A 150 -13.88 -22.17 -23.35
C VAL A 150 -14.00 -23.33 -24.37
N CYS A 151 -13.50 -23.16 -25.60
CA CYS A 151 -13.48 -24.21 -26.61
C CYS A 151 -12.76 -25.47 -26.11
N GLN A 152 -11.54 -25.32 -25.56
CA GLN A 152 -10.77 -26.43 -25.00
C GLN A 152 -11.51 -27.18 -23.87
N ARG A 153 -12.33 -26.48 -23.09
CA ARG A 153 -13.12 -27.08 -22.00
C ARG A 153 -14.41 -27.73 -22.50
N LEU A 154 -14.95 -27.27 -23.62
CA LEU A 154 -16.15 -27.86 -24.24
C LEU A 154 -15.84 -29.10 -25.07
N GLU A 155 -14.65 -29.20 -25.68
CA GLU A 155 -14.23 -30.36 -26.50
C GLU A 155 -14.42 -31.74 -25.83
N PRO A 156 -14.06 -31.94 -24.54
CA PRO A 156 -14.22 -33.25 -23.88
C PRO A 156 -15.66 -33.55 -23.40
N LEU A 157 -16.61 -32.62 -23.56
CA LEU A 157 -17.98 -32.78 -23.05
C LEU A 157 -18.85 -33.57 -24.04
N ASN A 158 -18.81 -34.92 -23.96
CA ASN A 158 -19.57 -35.82 -24.81
C ASN A 158 -20.97 -36.22 -24.26
N ALA A 159 -21.41 -35.62 -23.14
CA ALA A 159 -22.67 -35.92 -22.47
C ALA A 159 -23.71 -34.80 -22.68
N PRO A 160 -25.01 -35.06 -22.45
CA PRO A 160 -26.00 -34.01 -22.48
C PRO A 160 -25.63 -32.92 -21.47
N LEU A 161 -25.43 -31.68 -22.00
CA LEU A 161 -25.01 -30.54 -21.21
C LEU A 161 -26.05 -30.21 -20.14
N GLU A 162 -25.62 -29.87 -18.95
CA GLU A 162 -26.47 -29.33 -17.90
C GLU A 162 -27.27 -28.10 -18.39
N PRO A 163 -28.54 -27.94 -18.04
CA PRO A 163 -29.39 -26.85 -18.54
C PRO A 163 -28.80 -25.45 -18.37
N ALA A 164 -28.07 -25.19 -17.27
CA ALA A 164 -27.40 -23.95 -17.01
C ALA A 164 -26.27 -23.67 -18.01
N LEU A 165 -25.45 -24.67 -18.30
CA LEU A 165 -24.36 -24.58 -19.26
C LEU A 165 -24.89 -24.43 -20.68
N LYS A 166 -25.92 -25.21 -21.03
CA LYS A 166 -26.62 -25.09 -22.34
C LYS A 166 -27.15 -23.67 -22.54
N GLY A 167 -27.82 -23.08 -21.56
CA GLY A 167 -28.32 -21.72 -21.59
C GLY A 167 -27.19 -20.68 -21.74
N ALA A 168 -26.06 -20.86 -21.09
CA ALA A 168 -24.90 -19.98 -21.24
C ALA A 168 -24.28 -20.07 -22.67
N CYS A 169 -24.15 -21.27 -23.23
CA CYS A 169 -23.66 -21.47 -24.59
C CYS A 169 -24.61 -20.84 -25.62
N MET A 170 -25.94 -20.96 -25.44
CA MET A 170 -26.91 -20.33 -26.33
C MET A 170 -26.81 -18.79 -26.32
N ARG A 171 -26.66 -18.18 -25.14
CA ARG A 171 -26.46 -16.73 -25.04
C ARG A 171 -25.17 -16.29 -25.73
N LEU A 172 -24.07 -17.00 -25.49
CA LEU A 172 -22.79 -16.71 -26.14
C LEU A 172 -22.93 -16.80 -27.67
N HIS A 173 -23.57 -17.87 -28.16
CA HIS A 173 -23.80 -18.08 -29.59
C HIS A 173 -24.65 -16.95 -30.20
N ALA A 174 -25.61 -16.41 -29.47
CA ALA A 174 -26.46 -15.31 -29.93
C ALA A 174 -25.69 -13.97 -30.04
N THR A 175 -24.69 -13.73 -29.19
CA THR A 175 -23.90 -12.47 -29.19
C THR A 175 -22.72 -12.49 -30.17
N LEU A 176 -22.23 -13.68 -30.57
CA LEU A 176 -21.07 -13.80 -31.47
C LEU A 176 -21.28 -13.13 -32.85
N PRO A 177 -22.44 -13.23 -33.50
CA PRO A 177 -22.66 -12.56 -34.78
C PRO A 177 -22.61 -11.03 -34.72
N GLU A 178 -23.08 -10.42 -33.61
CA GLU A 178 -23.00 -8.97 -33.39
C GLU A 178 -21.56 -8.51 -33.31
N VAL A 179 -20.73 -9.24 -32.55
CA VAL A 179 -19.29 -8.94 -32.41
C VAL A 179 -18.57 -9.17 -33.75
N SER A 180 -18.92 -10.25 -34.50
CA SER A 180 -18.34 -10.52 -35.80
C SER A 180 -18.62 -9.41 -36.80
N ASN A 181 -19.86 -8.93 -36.86
CA ASN A 181 -20.26 -7.85 -37.75
C ASN A 181 -19.52 -6.53 -37.44
N GLU A 182 -19.34 -6.20 -36.18
CA GLU A 182 -18.59 -4.99 -35.81
C GLU A 182 -17.10 -5.13 -36.15
N LEU A 183 -16.52 -6.31 -35.97
CA LEU A 183 -15.12 -6.55 -36.33
C LEU A 183 -14.91 -6.49 -37.85
N GLU A 184 -15.85 -7.02 -38.65
CA GLU A 184 -15.79 -6.96 -40.13
C GLU A 184 -15.90 -5.53 -40.67
N ARG A 185 -16.54 -4.62 -39.94
CA ARG A 185 -16.61 -3.18 -40.28
C ARG A 185 -15.28 -2.47 -40.05
N LEU A 186 -14.46 -2.98 -39.10
CA LEU A 186 -13.18 -2.37 -38.71
C LEU A 186 -11.99 -2.96 -39.46
N VAL A 187 -12.13 -4.19 -39.99
CA VAL A 187 -11.07 -4.91 -40.72
C VAL A 187 -11.62 -5.22 -42.11
N PRO A 188 -11.50 -4.29 -43.05
CA PRO A 188 -11.96 -4.49 -44.44
C PRO A 188 -11.16 -5.58 -45.17
#